data_e4e018a97f0b40f34cf40817901fafb2
#
_entry.id   e4e018a97f0b40f34cf40817901fafb2
#
_cell.length_a   1.000
_cell.length_b   1.000
_cell.length_c   1.000
_cell.angle_alpha   90.00
_cell.angle_beta   90.00
_cell.angle_gamma   90.00
#
_symmetry.space_group_name_H-M   'P 1'
#
loop_
_entity.id
_entity.type
_entity.pdbx_description
1 polymer ?
#
loop_
_entity_poly.entity_id
_entity_poly.type
_entity_poly.pdbx_seq_one_letter_code
_entity_poly.pdbx_strand_id
1 'polypeptide(L)'
;MSEPNLISPLLDGFTIGQPISDHDGVSCSPAIKEDTDKKYIIKIITIPATQTQMDALLLAGAYKDPADAMEYYRMVGEDVQKEAELLKQLSQQEGFLPYEGWQMAPITRKRLGYQVYLVGSYKRSLEKHLRRSPVTQLEAMNLGLDLCAALTACREAGSL
;
A
#
# COMPACT_ATOMS: atom_id res chain seq x y z
N MET A 1 17.87 22.64 12.20
CA MET A 1 16.60 22.81 11.47
C MET A 1 16.11 21.40 11.13
N SER A 2 14.99 20.99 11.73
CA SER A 2 14.37 19.69 11.38
C SER A 2 13.84 19.80 9.96
N GLU A 3 14.26 18.91 9.06
CA GLU A 3 13.66 18.82 7.74
C GLU A 3 12.15 18.60 7.89
N PRO A 4 11.32 19.25 7.08
CA PRO A 4 9.87 19.04 7.13
C PRO A 4 9.60 17.55 6.92
N ASN A 5 8.80 16.96 7.79
CA ASN A 5 8.37 15.57 7.64
C ASN A 5 7.44 15.50 6.41
N LEU A 6 7.98 15.02 5.27
CA LEU A 6 7.25 14.99 3.99
C LEU A 6 6.00 14.10 4.01
N ILE A 7 5.85 13.26 5.02
CA ILE A 7 4.69 12.39 5.20
C ILE A 7 3.69 12.92 6.23
N SER A 8 3.99 14.05 6.87
CA SER A 8 3.02 14.85 7.63
C SER A 8 2.13 15.63 6.63
N PRO A 9 0.80 15.72 6.83
CA PRO A 9 0.07 15.30 8.03
C PRO A 9 -0.49 13.85 7.99
N LEU A 10 -0.31 13.06 6.92
CA LEU A 10 -0.95 11.75 6.79
C LEU A 10 -0.66 10.84 8.00
N LEU A 11 0.58 10.84 8.49
CA LEU A 11 1.02 9.98 9.59
C LEU A 11 1.08 10.70 10.95
N ASP A 12 0.59 11.94 11.03
CA ASP A 12 0.55 12.67 12.29
C ASP A 12 -0.38 11.98 13.30
N GLY A 13 0.11 11.83 14.53
CA GLY A 13 -0.63 11.16 15.60
C GLY A 13 -0.69 9.62 15.46
N PHE A 14 0.12 9.01 14.58
CA PHE A 14 0.22 7.56 14.50
C PHE A 14 1.49 7.04 15.20
N THR A 15 1.30 6.11 16.12
CA THR A 15 2.39 5.26 16.64
C THR A 15 2.49 4.01 15.77
N ILE A 16 3.59 3.89 15.02
CA ILE A 16 3.82 2.80 14.06
C ILE A 16 4.59 1.67 14.75
N GLY A 17 4.05 0.46 14.69
CA GLY A 17 4.67 -0.75 15.21
C GLY A 17 5.69 -1.38 14.25
N GLN A 18 6.28 -2.50 14.68
CA GLN A 18 7.22 -3.25 13.84
C GLN A 18 6.50 -3.82 12.59
N PRO A 19 7.18 -3.86 11.44
CA PRO A 19 6.62 -4.46 10.23
C PRO A 19 6.20 -5.91 10.45
N ILE A 20 5.02 -6.25 9.98
CA ILE A 20 4.50 -7.64 9.96
C ILE A 20 4.83 -8.35 8.65
N SER A 21 5.16 -7.59 7.62
CA SER A 21 5.71 -8.08 6.35
C SER A 21 6.59 -7.00 5.73
N ASP A 22 7.65 -7.43 5.06
CA ASP A 22 8.58 -6.56 4.31
C ASP A 22 9.20 -7.39 3.18
N HIS A 23 8.64 -7.26 1.97
CA HIS A 23 9.05 -8.01 0.78
C HIS A 23 8.93 -7.12 -0.46
N ASP A 24 9.92 -7.22 -1.34
CA ASP A 24 9.92 -6.63 -2.68
C ASP A 24 9.55 -5.13 -2.71
N GLY A 25 10.05 -4.38 -1.73
CA GLY A 25 9.77 -2.96 -1.61
C GLY A 25 8.41 -2.61 -1.00
N VAL A 26 7.64 -3.61 -0.55
CA VAL A 26 6.36 -3.42 0.12
C VAL A 26 6.48 -3.83 1.57
N SER A 27 6.32 -2.89 2.49
CA SER A 27 6.25 -3.17 3.93
C SER A 27 4.86 -2.84 4.49
N CYS A 28 4.43 -3.62 5.49
CA CYS A 28 3.18 -3.40 6.19
C CYS A 28 3.44 -3.37 7.70
N SER A 29 3.02 -2.30 8.36
CA SER A 29 3.16 -2.13 9.81
C SER A 29 1.81 -1.86 10.47
N PRO A 30 1.53 -2.47 11.62
CA PRO A 30 0.39 -2.07 12.42
C PRO A 30 0.64 -0.68 13.00
N ALA A 31 -0.42 0.10 13.15
CA ALA A 31 -0.33 1.42 13.75
C ALA A 31 -1.54 1.70 14.64
N ILE A 32 -1.35 2.59 15.60
CA ILE A 32 -2.41 3.08 16.50
C ILE A 32 -2.43 4.59 16.37
N LYS A 33 -3.61 5.17 16.21
CA LYS A 33 -3.79 6.62 16.23
C LYS A 33 -3.98 7.08 17.66
N GLU A 34 -3.22 8.09 18.11
CA GLU A 34 -3.11 8.50 19.51
C GLU A 34 -4.45 8.92 20.14
N ASP A 35 -5.32 9.55 19.38
CA ASP A 35 -6.63 10.01 19.84
C ASP A 35 -7.75 8.96 19.78
N THR A 36 -7.43 7.74 19.36
CA THR A 36 -8.41 6.68 19.16
C THR A 36 -7.82 5.31 19.49
N ASP A 37 -8.62 4.40 20.01
CA ASP A 37 -8.22 2.99 20.17
C ASP A 37 -8.27 2.19 18.85
N LYS A 38 -8.48 2.88 17.74
CA LYS A 38 -8.56 2.24 16.42
C LYS A 38 -7.18 1.78 15.96
N LYS A 39 -7.16 0.54 15.48
CA LYS A 39 -5.98 -0.08 14.88
C LYS A 39 -5.99 0.12 13.37
N TYR A 40 -4.84 0.48 12.85
CA TYR A 40 -4.60 0.73 11.44
C TYR A 40 -3.50 -0.19 10.91
N ILE A 41 -3.43 -0.29 9.61
CA ILE A 41 -2.29 -0.84 8.88
C ILE A 41 -1.72 0.28 8.01
N ILE A 42 -0.42 0.47 8.08
CA ILE A 42 0.30 1.37 7.18
C ILE A 42 1.09 0.50 6.22
N LYS A 43 0.72 0.59 4.94
CA LYS A 43 1.45 -0.06 3.84
C LYS A 43 2.34 0.99 3.18
N ILE A 44 3.61 0.66 3.01
CA ILE A 44 4.61 1.50 2.35
C ILE A 44 5.08 0.77 1.11
N ILE A 45 4.87 1.39 -0.05
CA ILE A 45 5.34 0.87 -1.34
C ILE A 45 6.53 1.73 -1.75
N THR A 46 7.70 1.12 -1.88
CA THR A 46 8.95 1.77 -2.24
C THR A 46 9.25 1.53 -3.71
N ILE A 47 9.44 2.60 -4.48
CA ILE A 47 9.53 2.59 -5.94
C ILE A 47 10.82 3.32 -6.38
N PRO A 48 11.78 2.64 -7.01
CA PRO A 48 11.89 1.19 -7.17
C PRO A 48 12.12 0.47 -5.84
N ALA A 49 11.86 -0.82 -5.79
CA ALA A 49 12.00 -1.61 -4.55
C ALA A 49 13.43 -1.56 -3.97
N THR A 50 14.45 -1.51 -4.82
CA THR A 50 15.86 -1.42 -4.42
C THR A 50 16.63 -0.38 -5.21
N GLN A 51 17.71 0.16 -4.64
CA GLN A 51 18.64 1.03 -5.38
C GLN A 51 19.31 0.28 -6.53
N THR A 52 19.60 -1.01 -6.36
CA THR A 52 20.20 -1.85 -7.40
C THR A 52 19.36 -1.90 -8.67
N GLN A 53 18.02 -1.90 -8.56
CA GLN A 53 17.14 -1.81 -9.73
C GLN A 53 17.30 -0.48 -10.46
N MET A 54 17.39 0.63 -9.73
CA MET A 54 17.64 1.95 -10.32
C MET A 54 18.99 1.97 -11.05
N ASP A 55 20.03 1.52 -10.38
CA ASP A 55 21.39 1.54 -10.92
C ASP A 55 21.52 0.64 -12.17
N ALA A 56 20.87 -0.52 -12.15
CA ALA A 56 20.85 -1.43 -13.30
C ALA A 56 20.18 -0.80 -14.55
N LEU A 57 19.08 -0.08 -14.36
CA LEU A 57 18.37 0.58 -15.45
C LEU A 57 19.15 1.77 -16.01
N LEU A 58 19.82 2.54 -15.17
CA LEU A 58 20.72 3.62 -15.59
C LEU A 58 21.93 3.08 -16.36
N LEU A 59 22.55 2.01 -15.86
CA LEU A 59 23.68 1.35 -16.54
C LEU A 59 23.29 0.74 -17.90
N ALA A 60 22.07 0.20 -18.00
CA ALA A 60 21.53 -0.34 -19.23
C ALA A 60 21.13 0.76 -20.26
N GLY A 61 21.23 2.03 -19.89
CA GLY A 61 20.82 3.16 -20.74
C GLY A 61 19.32 3.25 -20.98
N ALA A 62 18.51 2.64 -20.09
CA ALA A 62 17.06 2.72 -20.16
C ALA A 62 16.54 4.15 -19.89
N TYR A 63 17.29 4.92 -19.12
CA TYR A 63 17.06 6.32 -18.83
C TYR A 63 18.31 7.13 -19.14
N LYS A 64 18.13 8.38 -19.58
CA LYS A 64 19.23 9.29 -19.94
C LYS A 64 20.08 9.70 -18.73
N ASP A 65 19.40 9.96 -17.64
CA ASP A 65 19.99 10.42 -16.39
C ASP A 65 19.10 10.07 -15.18
N PRO A 66 19.55 10.29 -13.95
CA PRO A 66 18.76 10.04 -12.75
C PRO A 66 17.45 10.85 -12.67
N ALA A 67 17.38 12.04 -13.28
CA ALA A 67 16.16 12.85 -13.24
C ALA A 67 15.05 12.24 -14.13
N ASP A 68 15.42 11.73 -15.28
CA ASP A 68 14.54 11.01 -16.21
C ASP A 68 13.97 9.74 -15.55
N ALA A 69 14.82 8.98 -14.85
CA ALA A 69 14.40 7.82 -14.07
C ALA A 69 13.47 8.21 -12.92
N MET A 70 13.74 9.29 -12.23
CA MET A 70 12.89 9.78 -11.13
C MET A 70 11.50 10.21 -11.63
N GLU A 71 11.42 10.83 -12.81
CA GLU A 71 10.13 11.21 -13.41
C GLU A 71 9.29 9.96 -13.74
N TYR A 72 9.90 8.93 -14.31
CA TYR A 72 9.22 7.65 -14.56
C TYR A 72 8.67 7.04 -13.25
N TYR A 73 9.50 6.97 -12.21
CA TYR A 73 9.05 6.39 -10.94
C TYR A 73 8.03 7.26 -10.20
N ARG A 74 8.02 8.57 -10.45
CA ARG A 74 6.95 9.45 -9.98
C ARG A 74 5.61 9.05 -10.60
N MET A 75 5.57 8.80 -11.92
CA MET A 75 4.37 8.34 -12.61
C MET A 75 3.88 6.98 -12.08
N VAL A 76 4.80 6.03 -11.84
CA VAL A 76 4.45 4.74 -11.23
C VAL A 76 3.84 4.93 -9.84
N GLY A 77 4.37 5.85 -9.03
CA GLY A 77 3.81 6.18 -7.72
C GLY A 77 2.42 6.80 -7.80
N GLU A 78 2.19 7.66 -8.80
CA GLU A 78 0.87 8.25 -9.06
C GLU A 78 -0.17 7.19 -9.47
N ASP A 79 0.24 6.18 -10.22
CA ASP A 79 -0.65 5.08 -10.59
C ASP A 79 -1.05 4.26 -9.35
N VAL A 80 -0.13 4.03 -8.41
CA VAL A 80 -0.48 3.41 -7.11
C VAL A 80 -1.50 4.26 -6.33
N GLN A 81 -1.40 5.59 -6.39
CA GLN A 81 -2.39 6.47 -5.75
C GLN A 81 -3.76 6.40 -6.45
N LYS A 82 -3.80 6.31 -7.77
CA LYS A 82 -5.05 6.10 -8.53
C LYS A 82 -5.74 4.78 -8.16
N GLU A 83 -4.96 3.71 -7.99
CA GLU A 83 -5.48 2.42 -7.50
C GLU A 83 -6.09 2.55 -6.09
N ALA A 84 -5.44 3.29 -5.20
CA ALA A 84 -5.98 3.54 -3.85
C ALA A 84 -7.31 4.32 -3.90
N GLU A 85 -7.42 5.32 -4.79
CA GLU A 85 -8.66 6.06 -5.02
C GLU A 85 -9.77 5.17 -5.56
N LEU A 86 -9.46 4.31 -6.53
CA LEU A 86 -10.42 3.36 -7.08
C LEU A 86 -10.92 2.38 -6.01
N LEU A 87 -10.03 1.84 -5.18
CA LEU A 87 -10.42 0.99 -4.05
C LEU A 87 -11.33 1.72 -3.06
N LYS A 88 -11.12 3.01 -2.83
CA LYS A 88 -12.00 3.83 -2.00
C LYS A 88 -13.39 3.99 -2.62
N GLN A 89 -13.49 4.17 -3.93
CA GLN A 89 -14.76 4.23 -4.64
C GLN A 89 -15.49 2.88 -4.60
N LEU A 90 -14.77 1.77 -4.81
CA LEU A 90 -15.32 0.42 -4.72
C LEU A 90 -15.74 0.03 -3.29
N SER A 91 -15.25 0.71 -2.27
CA SER A 91 -15.56 0.41 -0.87
C SER A 91 -17.02 0.67 -0.47
N GLN A 92 -17.80 1.32 -1.34
CA GLN A 92 -19.26 1.40 -1.19
C GLN A 92 -19.94 0.05 -1.44
N GLN A 93 -19.23 -0.91 -2.04
CA GLN A 93 -19.67 -2.27 -2.25
C GLN A 93 -19.14 -3.18 -1.13
N GLU A 94 -19.90 -4.19 -0.78
CA GLU A 94 -19.51 -5.18 0.22
C GLU A 94 -18.25 -5.95 -0.24
N GLY A 95 -17.34 -6.26 0.67
CA GLY A 95 -16.13 -7.04 0.39
C GLY A 95 -14.85 -6.23 0.19
N PHE A 96 -14.92 -4.90 0.13
CA PHE A 96 -13.74 -4.05 -0.03
C PHE A 96 -13.33 -3.35 1.27
N LEU A 97 -12.02 -3.29 1.51
CA LEU A 97 -11.42 -2.48 2.58
C LEU A 97 -10.66 -1.33 1.94
N PRO A 98 -11.19 -0.09 2.02
CA PRO A 98 -10.54 1.05 1.43
C PRO A 98 -9.31 1.48 2.23
N TYR A 99 -8.42 2.17 1.57
CA TYR A 99 -7.47 3.04 2.25
C TYR A 99 -8.18 4.31 2.70
N GLU A 100 -7.93 4.72 3.95
CA GLU A 100 -8.51 5.95 4.53
C GLU A 100 -7.74 7.19 4.08
N GLY A 101 -6.45 7.02 3.76
CA GLY A 101 -5.59 8.07 3.24
C GLY A 101 -4.34 7.52 2.58
N TRP A 102 -3.74 8.31 1.71
CA TRP A 102 -2.47 8.00 1.04
C TRP A 102 -1.68 9.26 0.73
N GLN A 103 -0.38 9.10 0.61
CA GLN A 103 0.55 10.16 0.25
C GLN A 103 1.78 9.57 -0.40
N MET A 104 2.28 10.23 -1.44
CA MET A 104 3.56 9.93 -2.04
C MET A 104 4.61 10.95 -1.57
N ALA A 105 5.81 10.47 -1.27
CA ALA A 105 6.94 11.31 -0.91
C ALA A 105 8.22 10.81 -1.59
N PRO A 106 9.12 11.71 -2.01
CA PRO A 106 10.43 11.32 -2.50
C PRO A 106 11.26 10.74 -1.35
N ILE A 107 12.14 9.78 -1.66
CA ILE A 107 13.09 9.26 -0.69
C ILE A 107 14.21 10.28 -0.52
N THR A 108 14.40 10.80 0.69
CA THR A 108 15.35 11.89 0.97
C THR A 108 16.73 11.41 1.43
N ARG A 109 16.87 10.10 1.73
CA ARG A 109 18.10 9.55 2.30
C ARG A 109 18.67 8.41 1.46
N LYS A 110 19.93 8.56 1.03
CA LYS A 110 20.81 7.51 0.48
C LYS A 110 20.36 6.81 -0.81
N ARG A 111 19.20 7.08 -1.38
CA ARG A 111 18.74 6.45 -2.62
C ARG A 111 17.73 7.32 -3.36
N LEU A 112 17.63 7.12 -4.67
CA LEU A 112 16.63 7.75 -5.51
C LEU A 112 15.33 6.93 -5.50
N GLY A 113 14.20 7.60 -5.67
CA GLY A 113 12.88 6.96 -5.77
C GLY A 113 11.81 7.65 -4.93
N TYR A 114 10.68 6.97 -4.83
CA TYR A 114 9.51 7.43 -4.09
C TYR A 114 9.01 6.36 -3.13
N GLN A 115 8.29 6.79 -2.12
CA GLN A 115 7.50 5.93 -1.26
C GLN A 115 6.04 6.39 -1.31
N VAL A 116 5.13 5.45 -1.52
CA VAL A 116 3.69 5.67 -1.40
C VAL A 116 3.24 5.06 -0.08
N TYR A 117 2.70 5.89 0.77
CA TYR A 117 2.16 5.53 2.08
C TYR A 117 0.66 5.37 1.95
N LEU A 118 0.12 4.24 2.37
CA LEU A 118 -1.30 3.94 2.36
C LEU A 118 -1.72 3.58 3.78
N VAL A 119 -2.71 4.29 4.30
CA VAL A 119 -3.28 4.06 5.64
C VAL A 119 -4.64 3.41 5.50
N GLY A 120 -4.81 2.23 6.06
CA GLY A 120 -6.07 1.50 6.05
C GLY A 120 -6.45 0.95 7.40
N SER A 121 -7.70 0.59 7.58
CA SER A 121 -8.18 -0.05 8.80
C SER A 121 -7.52 -1.43 8.98
N TYR A 122 -7.05 -1.72 10.19
CA TYR A 122 -6.49 -3.03 10.49
C TYR A 122 -7.57 -4.10 10.51
N LYS A 123 -7.39 -5.15 9.71
CA LYS A 123 -8.21 -6.36 9.76
C LYS A 123 -7.33 -7.59 9.93
N ARG A 124 -7.88 -8.61 10.55
CA ARG A 124 -7.19 -9.90 10.69
C ARG A 124 -7.11 -10.58 9.33
N SER A 125 -5.94 -11.10 8.94
CA SER A 125 -5.81 -11.90 7.73
C SER A 125 -6.61 -13.20 7.83
N LEU A 126 -7.05 -13.70 6.67
CA LEU A 126 -7.73 -14.99 6.56
C LEU A 126 -6.88 -16.12 7.18
N GLU A 127 -5.58 -16.15 6.93
CA GLU A 127 -4.66 -17.12 7.51
C GLU A 127 -4.71 -17.13 9.04
N LYS A 128 -4.65 -15.95 9.68
CA LYS A 128 -4.74 -15.83 11.14
C LYS A 128 -6.12 -16.22 11.67
N HIS A 129 -7.15 -16.03 10.87
CA HIS A 129 -8.51 -16.47 11.21
C HIS A 129 -8.59 -18.00 11.17
N LEU A 130 -8.16 -18.63 10.09
CA LEU A 130 -8.17 -20.08 9.89
C LEU A 130 -7.37 -20.86 10.95
N ARG A 131 -6.26 -20.29 11.42
CA ARG A 131 -5.46 -20.89 12.52
C ARG A 131 -6.20 -20.95 13.86
N ARG A 132 -7.24 -20.13 14.06
CA ARG A 132 -7.99 -20.05 15.33
C ARG A 132 -9.36 -20.69 15.27
N SER A 133 -9.97 -20.69 14.10
CA SER A 133 -11.33 -21.16 13.90
C SER A 133 -11.40 -21.97 12.60
N PRO A 134 -11.67 -23.27 12.67
CA PRO A 134 -11.94 -24.05 11.46
C PRO A 134 -13.13 -23.44 10.72
N VAL A 135 -13.04 -23.37 9.42
CA VAL A 135 -14.11 -22.85 8.56
C VAL A 135 -15.00 -24.01 8.13
N THR A 136 -16.28 -23.86 8.28
CA THR A 136 -17.27 -24.81 7.75
C THR A 136 -17.33 -24.77 6.23
N GLN A 137 -17.85 -25.83 5.62
CA GLN A 137 -18.03 -25.87 4.18
C GLN A 137 -18.89 -24.70 3.67
N LEU A 138 -19.94 -24.34 4.39
CA LEU A 138 -20.82 -23.22 4.02
C LEU A 138 -20.08 -21.88 4.08
N GLU A 139 -19.27 -21.64 5.12
CA GLU A 139 -18.46 -20.42 5.23
C GLU A 139 -17.41 -20.34 4.11
N ALA A 140 -16.79 -21.47 3.76
CA ALA A 140 -15.84 -21.51 2.64
C ALA A 140 -16.51 -21.20 1.29
N MET A 141 -17.72 -21.73 1.07
CA MET A 141 -18.50 -21.43 -0.14
C MET A 141 -18.89 -19.96 -0.20
N ASN A 142 -19.40 -19.39 0.90
CA ASN A 142 -19.74 -17.96 0.96
C ASN A 142 -18.53 -17.07 0.72
N LEU A 143 -17.39 -17.37 1.33
CA LEU A 143 -16.13 -16.67 1.06
C LEU A 143 -15.76 -16.71 -0.43
N GLY A 144 -15.93 -17.88 -1.08
CA GLY A 144 -15.69 -18.01 -2.53
C GLY A 144 -16.61 -17.12 -3.36
N LEU A 145 -17.90 -17.07 -3.00
CA LEU A 145 -18.89 -16.20 -3.68
C LEU A 145 -18.53 -14.71 -3.49
N ASP A 146 -18.19 -14.30 -2.28
CA ASP A 146 -17.80 -12.91 -1.96
C ASP A 146 -16.54 -12.49 -2.76
N LEU A 147 -15.54 -13.38 -2.85
CA LEU A 147 -14.35 -13.14 -3.68
C LEU A 147 -14.68 -13.00 -5.16
N CYS A 148 -15.57 -13.86 -5.70
CA CYS A 148 -16.01 -13.75 -7.08
C CYS A 148 -16.75 -12.44 -7.34
N ALA A 149 -17.61 -12.01 -6.42
CA ALA A 149 -18.32 -10.73 -6.51
C ALA A 149 -17.35 -9.55 -6.50
N ALA A 150 -16.38 -9.56 -5.58
CA ALA A 150 -15.35 -8.51 -5.50
C ALA A 150 -14.51 -8.44 -6.79
N LEU A 151 -14.05 -9.59 -7.32
CA LEU A 151 -13.30 -9.64 -8.58
C LEU A 151 -14.12 -9.14 -9.77
N THR A 152 -15.43 -9.45 -9.81
CA THR A 152 -16.32 -8.94 -10.86
C THR A 152 -16.43 -7.42 -10.78
N ALA A 153 -16.61 -6.86 -9.59
CA ALA A 153 -16.64 -5.41 -9.39
C ALA A 153 -15.32 -4.73 -9.80
N CYS A 154 -14.17 -5.31 -9.49
CA CYS A 154 -12.87 -4.81 -9.94
C CYS A 154 -12.78 -4.78 -11.47
N ARG A 155 -13.17 -5.87 -12.13
CA ARG A 155 -13.17 -5.94 -13.61
C ARG A 155 -14.09 -4.89 -14.25
N GLU A 156 -15.29 -4.71 -13.69
CA GLU A 156 -16.24 -3.70 -14.19
C GLU A 156 -15.73 -2.28 -13.99
N ALA A 157 -14.97 -2.04 -12.94
CA ALA A 157 -14.31 -0.76 -12.69
C ALA A 157 -13.01 -0.54 -13.50
N GLY A 158 -12.55 -1.54 -14.27
CA GLY A 158 -11.32 -1.44 -15.07
C GLY A 158 -10.03 -1.58 -14.28
N SER A 159 -10.08 -2.21 -13.10
CA SER A 159 -8.94 -2.45 -12.21
C SER A 159 -8.28 -3.83 -12.42
N LEU A 160 -8.75 -4.62 -13.39
CA LEU A 160 -8.22 -5.94 -13.77
C LEU A 160 -8.03 -6.01 -15.27
#